data_b891e17bd1f20d55ccde9b873e4eac5b
#
_entry.id   b891e17bd1f20d55ccde9b873e4eac5b
#
_cell.length_a   1.000
_cell.length_b   1.000
_cell.length_c   1.000
_cell.angle_alpha   90.00
_cell.angle_beta   90.00
_cell.angle_gamma   90.00
#
_symmetry.space_group_name_H-M   'P 1'
#
loop_
_entity.id
_entity.type
_entity.pdbx_description
1 polymer ?
#
loop_
_entity_poly.entity_id
_entity_poly.type
_entity_poly.pdbx_seq_one_letter_code
_entity_poly.pdbx_strand_id
1 'polypeptide(L)'
;MSPSRELAIQTLKVVKELGKGTDLRTVLLVGGDSLEEQFGTVMQNPDMCVFSPVVSNFSIVATPGRFLHLVVEMNLDLRSVQYAVFDEADRLFEMGFEAQLTEILHKLPQSRQTLLFSATLPASLVEFAKAGLQDPLLIRLDVEQKISEDLETAFLTVKPAEKQAALLYILQEIIKVPTSTPAPISTTNPPYKKRKRGETYGIKPYSTLIFVSTKHQVEFITLLLRTANYSVSHVYGSLDQLARKENIESFRSGESSILVVTDVAARGIDIPILSNVINYDFPSEPKIFVHRVGRTARAGQRGWAYSLVTVHDAPLFCELVAFLGRRVVMHGAKEVNYTKDLALGSIPRMDLERIAEWVVRVVDEKSDLTALRNVAAKGDKLYMKTRGTKSGEIVKKAKALVQEDGWNLVNPLLGIRLNKPN
;
A
#
# COMPACT_ATOMS: atom_id res chain seq x y z
N MET A 1 0.10 8.32 18.30
CA MET A 1 -1.05 8.58 17.41
C MET A 1 -0.77 7.98 16.06
N SER A 2 -1.69 7.17 15.54
CA SER A 2 -1.55 6.49 14.24
C SER A 2 -2.74 6.83 13.34
N PRO A 3 -2.57 6.96 12.00
CA PRO A 3 -3.63 7.36 11.09
C PRO A 3 -4.72 6.29 10.90
N SER A 4 -4.41 5.03 11.14
CA SER A 4 -5.33 3.92 10.96
C SER A 4 -5.39 2.99 12.17
N ARG A 5 -6.51 2.27 12.28
CA ARG A 5 -6.72 1.24 13.29
C ARG A 5 -5.66 0.15 13.21
N GLU A 6 -5.35 -0.30 12.01
CA GLU A 6 -4.40 -1.40 11.76
C GLU A 6 -2.99 -1.02 12.22
N LEU A 7 -2.55 0.19 11.89
CA LEU A 7 -1.24 0.68 12.33
C LEU A 7 -1.20 0.84 13.86
N ALA A 8 -2.27 1.33 14.48
CA ALA A 8 -2.37 1.42 15.93
C ALA A 8 -2.25 0.04 16.60
N ILE A 9 -2.91 -0.99 16.05
CA ILE A 9 -2.80 -2.38 16.56
C ILE A 9 -1.37 -2.92 16.40
N GLN A 10 -0.70 -2.64 15.28
CA GLN A 10 0.71 -3.03 15.07
C GLN A 10 1.61 -2.37 16.09
N THR A 11 1.47 -1.06 16.25
CA THR A 11 2.25 -0.28 17.22
C THR A 11 2.04 -0.85 18.64
N LEU A 12 0.79 -1.13 19.03
CA LEU A 12 0.49 -1.74 20.32
C LEU A 12 1.21 -3.08 20.51
N LYS A 13 1.22 -3.93 19.47
CA LYS A 13 1.90 -5.23 19.52
C LYS A 13 3.39 -5.07 19.80
N VAL A 14 4.05 -4.16 19.10
CA VAL A 14 5.48 -3.85 19.30
C VAL A 14 5.73 -3.27 20.70
N VAL A 15 4.90 -2.31 21.15
CA VAL A 15 5.01 -1.74 22.49
C VAL A 15 4.87 -2.81 23.58
N LYS A 16 3.91 -3.75 23.41
CA LYS A 16 3.76 -4.89 24.33
C LYS A 16 4.94 -5.85 24.30
N GLU A 17 5.55 -6.06 23.13
CA GLU A 17 6.74 -6.93 23.02
C GLU A 17 7.97 -6.29 23.68
N LEU A 18 8.19 -5.00 23.43
CA LEU A 18 9.27 -4.24 24.05
C LEU A 18 9.08 -4.05 25.56
N GLY A 19 7.84 -3.89 26.00
CA GLY A 19 7.49 -3.72 27.42
C GLY A 19 7.44 -5.02 28.23
N LYS A 20 7.80 -6.18 27.65
CA LYS A 20 7.85 -7.44 28.42
C LYS A 20 8.87 -7.35 29.55
N GLY A 21 8.41 -7.69 30.76
CA GLY A 21 9.26 -7.64 31.97
C GLY A 21 9.33 -6.27 32.63
N THR A 22 8.56 -5.30 32.11
CA THR A 22 8.34 -4.00 32.76
C THR A 22 6.91 -3.88 33.27
N ASP A 23 6.64 -2.87 34.08
CA ASP A 23 5.30 -2.50 34.59
C ASP A 23 4.51 -1.61 33.61
N LEU A 24 4.97 -1.48 32.33
CA LEU A 24 4.32 -0.69 31.29
C LEU A 24 2.91 -1.19 31.00
N ARG A 25 1.92 -0.38 31.29
CA ARG A 25 0.51 -0.61 30.92
C ARG A 25 0.19 0.03 29.59
N THR A 26 -0.54 -0.66 28.75
CA THR A 26 -0.85 -0.18 27.39
C THR A 26 -2.34 -0.23 27.12
N VAL A 27 -2.89 0.83 26.54
CA VAL A 27 -4.29 0.90 26.09
C VAL A 27 -4.36 1.23 24.60
N LEU A 28 -5.34 0.62 23.90
CA LEU A 28 -5.65 0.88 22.50
C LEU A 28 -6.98 1.62 22.39
N LEU A 29 -6.95 2.80 21.74
CA LEU A 29 -8.12 3.62 21.50
C LEU A 29 -8.32 3.84 20.00
N VAL A 30 -9.18 3.03 19.38
CA VAL A 30 -9.38 3.04 17.92
C VAL A 30 -10.87 2.98 17.57
N GLY A 31 -11.22 3.52 16.40
CA GLY A 31 -12.57 3.41 15.87
C GLY A 31 -12.94 1.97 15.52
N GLY A 32 -14.24 1.66 15.51
CA GLY A 32 -14.77 0.35 15.17
C GLY A 32 -14.93 -0.63 16.33
N ASP A 33 -14.32 -0.37 17.49
CA ASP A 33 -14.58 -1.13 18.72
C ASP A 33 -15.63 -0.41 19.58
N SER A 34 -16.26 -1.15 20.51
CA SER A 34 -17.22 -0.57 21.46
C SER A 34 -16.59 0.62 22.22
N LEU A 35 -17.33 1.71 22.25
CA LEU A 35 -16.93 2.90 23.03
C LEU A 35 -16.93 2.57 24.52
N GLU A 36 -17.93 1.83 24.98
CA GLU A 36 -18.11 1.43 26.39
C GLU A 36 -16.97 0.55 26.89
N GLU A 37 -16.51 -0.40 26.09
CA GLU A 37 -15.35 -1.26 26.43
C GLU A 37 -14.06 -0.44 26.56
N GLN A 38 -13.82 0.48 25.61
CA GLN A 38 -12.65 1.36 25.67
C GLN A 38 -12.74 2.31 26.85
N PHE A 39 -13.94 2.84 27.14
CA PHE A 39 -14.23 3.66 28.32
C PHE A 39 -13.91 2.88 29.61
N GLY A 40 -14.44 1.65 29.73
CA GLY A 40 -14.16 0.78 30.87
C GLY A 40 -12.67 0.49 31.05
N THR A 41 -11.94 0.29 29.94
CA THR A 41 -10.48 0.03 29.98
C THR A 41 -9.72 1.25 30.49
N VAL A 42 -10.12 2.47 30.07
CA VAL A 42 -9.50 3.72 30.55
C VAL A 42 -9.81 3.94 32.04
N MET A 43 -11.05 3.69 32.46
CA MET A 43 -11.49 3.86 33.86
C MET A 43 -10.82 2.87 34.84
N GLN A 44 -10.46 1.67 34.39
CA GLN A 44 -9.75 0.68 35.19
C GLN A 44 -8.28 1.05 35.47
N ASN A 45 -7.78 2.12 34.81
CA ASN A 45 -6.45 2.64 35.03
C ASN A 45 -6.52 3.99 35.78
N PRO A 46 -6.57 3.96 37.14
CA PRO A 46 -6.77 5.17 37.96
C PRO A 46 -5.67 6.22 37.77
N ASP A 47 -4.50 5.82 37.27
CA ASP A 47 -3.37 6.73 37.03
C ASP A 47 -3.65 7.76 35.90
N MET A 48 -4.67 7.53 35.07
CA MET A 48 -5.13 8.52 34.08
C MET A 48 -6.16 9.52 34.60
N CYS A 49 -6.85 9.17 35.69
CA CYS A 49 -8.00 9.94 36.19
C CYS A 49 -7.76 10.63 37.53
N VAL A 50 -6.67 10.34 38.23
CA VAL A 50 -6.42 10.88 39.60
C VAL A 50 -4.96 11.32 39.74
N PHE A 51 -4.76 12.46 40.38
CA PHE A 51 -3.49 13.00 40.85
C PHE A 51 -2.75 12.03 41.76
N SER A 52 -1.97 11.11 41.18
CA SER A 52 -0.99 10.34 41.92
C SER A 52 0.43 10.78 41.52
N PRO A 53 1.28 11.17 42.46
CA PRO A 53 2.67 11.55 42.17
C PRO A 53 3.55 10.33 41.82
N VAL A 54 2.98 9.14 41.73
CA VAL A 54 3.69 7.94 41.32
C VAL A 54 3.75 7.93 39.79
N VAL A 55 4.95 7.97 39.24
CA VAL A 55 5.23 7.87 37.80
C VAL A 55 4.63 6.56 37.27
N SER A 56 3.42 6.64 36.75
CA SER A 56 2.79 5.48 36.12
C SER A 56 3.34 5.32 34.70
N ASN A 57 3.98 4.19 34.43
CA ASN A 57 4.44 3.81 33.10
C ASN A 57 3.25 3.42 32.23
N PHE A 58 2.58 4.40 31.64
CA PHE A 58 1.36 4.22 30.86
C PHE A 58 1.55 4.67 29.41
N SER A 59 1.13 3.85 28.44
CA SER A 59 1.19 4.18 27.03
C SER A 59 -0.18 4.04 26.36
N ILE A 60 -0.63 5.09 25.70
CA ILE A 60 -1.85 5.09 24.90
C ILE A 60 -1.48 5.02 23.41
N VAL A 61 -1.94 3.99 22.74
CA VAL A 61 -1.87 3.89 21.27
C VAL A 61 -3.25 4.16 20.71
N ALA A 62 -3.39 5.19 19.86
CA ALA A 62 -4.71 5.66 19.45
C ALA A 62 -4.76 6.20 18.03
N THR A 63 -5.98 6.21 17.45
CA THR A 63 -6.32 7.05 16.30
C THR A 63 -6.87 8.39 16.77
N PRO A 64 -6.60 9.54 16.06
CA PRO A 64 -6.89 10.87 16.56
C PRO A 64 -8.36 11.09 16.92
N GLY A 65 -9.29 10.70 16.04
CA GLY A 65 -10.72 10.93 16.27
C GLY A 65 -11.25 10.22 17.52
N ARG A 66 -10.88 8.92 17.72
CA ARG A 66 -11.31 8.16 18.90
C ARG A 66 -10.66 8.69 20.19
N PHE A 67 -9.39 9.06 20.12
CA PHE A 67 -8.69 9.63 21.28
C PHE A 67 -9.34 10.93 21.72
N LEU A 68 -9.53 11.87 20.78
CA LEU A 68 -10.15 13.17 21.09
C LEU A 68 -11.56 13.00 21.64
N HIS A 69 -12.37 12.11 21.06
CA HIS A 69 -13.70 11.82 21.54
C HIS A 69 -13.68 11.37 23.01
N LEU A 70 -12.84 10.41 23.37
CA LEU A 70 -12.72 9.94 24.76
C LEU A 70 -12.17 11.04 25.70
N VAL A 71 -11.20 11.82 25.25
CA VAL A 71 -10.64 12.92 26.04
C VAL A 71 -11.74 13.95 26.39
N VAL A 72 -12.63 14.24 25.45
CA VAL A 72 -13.72 15.21 25.66
C VAL A 72 -14.81 14.61 26.55
N GLU A 73 -15.31 13.41 26.21
CA GLU A 73 -16.42 12.74 26.93
C GLU A 73 -16.08 12.42 28.39
N MET A 74 -14.84 11.98 28.63
CA MET A 74 -14.38 11.60 29.97
C MET A 74 -13.69 12.76 30.72
N ASN A 75 -13.55 13.91 30.11
CA ASN A 75 -12.78 15.04 30.63
C ASN A 75 -11.40 14.60 31.17
N LEU A 76 -10.67 13.81 30.36
CA LEU A 76 -9.39 13.25 30.77
C LEU A 76 -8.35 14.34 31.01
N ASP A 77 -7.66 14.25 32.13
CA ASP A 77 -6.53 15.12 32.45
C ASP A 77 -5.25 14.63 31.75
N LEU A 78 -4.77 15.42 30.78
CA LEU A 78 -3.57 15.10 30.01
C LEU A 78 -2.30 15.81 30.52
N ARG A 79 -2.35 16.50 31.66
CA ARG A 79 -1.21 17.29 32.20
C ARG A 79 0.00 16.45 32.55
N SER A 80 -0.17 15.15 32.78
CA SER A 80 0.92 14.20 33.08
C SER A 80 1.60 13.63 31.84
N VAL A 81 1.15 13.96 30.63
CA VAL A 81 1.72 13.42 29.37
C VAL A 81 3.12 14.00 29.16
N GLN A 82 4.12 13.12 29.14
CA GLN A 82 5.53 13.48 28.91
C GLN A 82 5.95 13.36 27.44
N TYR A 83 5.35 12.43 26.71
CA TYR A 83 5.69 12.14 25.30
C TYR A 83 4.44 12.09 24.44
N ALA A 84 4.48 12.77 23.30
CA ALA A 84 3.48 12.65 22.23
C ALA A 84 4.16 12.23 20.93
N VAL A 85 3.75 11.10 20.38
CA VAL A 85 4.31 10.54 19.15
C VAL A 85 3.23 10.51 18.07
N PHE A 86 3.53 11.10 16.90
CA PHE A 86 2.68 11.09 15.71
C PHE A 86 3.39 10.26 14.65
N ASP A 87 2.85 9.10 14.33
CA ASP A 87 3.40 8.18 13.35
C ASP A 87 2.64 8.29 12.03
N GLU A 88 3.36 8.17 10.90
CA GLU A 88 2.83 8.48 9.56
C GLU A 88 2.13 9.85 9.53
N ALA A 89 2.81 10.90 10.03
CA ALA A 89 2.21 12.21 10.23
C ALA A 89 1.65 12.83 8.93
N ASP A 90 2.32 12.65 7.79
CA ASP A 90 1.80 13.05 6.48
C ASP A 90 0.44 12.39 6.18
N ARG A 91 0.25 11.15 6.60
CA ARG A 91 -1.01 10.42 6.44
C ARG A 91 -2.12 10.94 7.34
N LEU A 92 -1.78 11.32 8.56
CA LEU A 92 -2.75 11.95 9.47
C LEU A 92 -3.38 13.19 8.81
N PHE A 93 -2.57 13.98 8.09
CA PHE A 93 -3.04 15.17 7.36
C PHE A 93 -3.83 14.81 6.10
N GLU A 94 -3.34 13.89 5.28
CA GLU A 94 -4.05 13.42 4.08
C GLU A 94 -5.44 12.82 4.40
N MET A 95 -5.61 12.23 5.58
CA MET A 95 -6.89 11.69 6.04
C MET A 95 -7.80 12.72 6.71
N GLY A 96 -7.37 13.99 6.78
CA GLY A 96 -8.18 15.09 7.28
C GLY A 96 -8.24 15.20 8.82
N PHE A 97 -7.28 14.60 9.53
CA PHE A 97 -7.22 14.68 11.01
C PHE A 97 -6.59 15.99 11.54
N GLU A 98 -6.29 16.96 10.68
CA GLU A 98 -5.60 18.21 11.07
C GLU A 98 -6.27 18.92 12.23
N ALA A 99 -7.60 19.11 12.17
CA ALA A 99 -8.36 19.76 13.22
C ALA A 99 -8.27 19.01 14.56
N GLN A 100 -8.44 17.68 14.53
CA GLN A 100 -8.35 16.83 15.71
C GLN A 100 -6.95 16.85 16.32
N LEU A 101 -5.91 16.83 15.49
CA LEU A 101 -4.52 16.87 15.95
C LEU A 101 -4.20 18.21 16.60
N THR A 102 -4.67 19.31 16.04
CA THR A 102 -4.50 20.66 16.61
C THR A 102 -5.19 20.75 17.98
N GLU A 103 -6.41 20.25 18.09
CA GLU A 103 -7.12 20.23 19.36
C GLU A 103 -6.45 19.35 20.42
N ILE A 104 -5.94 18.17 20.01
CA ILE A 104 -5.15 17.29 20.90
C ILE A 104 -3.91 18.02 21.40
N LEU A 105 -3.15 18.70 20.53
CA LEU A 105 -1.97 19.45 20.94
C LEU A 105 -2.29 20.55 21.95
N HIS A 106 -3.41 21.23 21.80
CA HIS A 106 -3.86 22.27 22.75
C HIS A 106 -4.21 21.71 24.14
N LYS A 107 -4.68 20.47 24.21
CA LYS A 107 -5.01 19.80 25.48
C LYS A 107 -3.78 19.17 26.17
N LEU A 108 -2.69 18.99 25.45
CA LEU A 108 -1.45 18.42 25.97
C LEU A 108 -0.58 19.48 26.66
N PRO A 109 0.19 19.13 27.73
CA PRO A 109 1.06 20.08 28.42
C PRO A 109 2.18 20.57 27.51
N GLN A 110 2.62 21.81 27.71
CA GLN A 110 3.73 22.38 26.94
C GLN A 110 5.09 21.71 27.26
N SER A 111 5.26 21.18 28.46
CA SER A 111 6.51 20.54 28.92
C SER A 111 6.79 19.18 28.28
N ARG A 112 5.88 18.65 27.43
CA ARG A 112 6.07 17.36 26.78
C ARG A 112 7.15 17.38 25.72
N GLN A 113 7.76 16.23 25.44
CA GLN A 113 8.50 15.98 24.20
C GLN A 113 7.54 15.51 23.11
N THR A 114 7.62 16.12 21.92
CA THR A 114 6.81 15.72 20.78
C THR A 114 7.70 15.17 19.65
N LEU A 115 7.33 14.00 19.12
CA LEU A 115 8.04 13.33 18.03
C LEU A 115 7.08 13.16 16.85
N LEU A 116 7.55 13.55 15.66
CA LEU A 116 6.83 13.38 14.39
C LEU A 116 7.63 12.45 13.49
N PHE A 117 7.04 11.32 13.13
CA PHE A 117 7.59 10.41 12.14
C PHE A 117 6.77 10.52 10.87
N SER A 118 7.43 10.77 9.75
CA SER A 118 6.76 10.99 8.47
C SER A 118 7.66 10.58 7.31
N ALA A 119 7.07 9.99 6.27
CA ALA A 119 7.79 9.69 5.04
C ALA A 119 7.97 10.94 4.17
N THR A 120 7.06 11.93 4.30
CA THR A 120 7.09 13.17 3.51
C THR A 120 6.84 14.38 4.40
N LEU A 121 7.22 15.56 3.93
CA LEU A 121 7.07 16.81 4.67
C LEU A 121 6.24 17.82 3.85
N PRO A 122 4.90 17.63 3.73
CA PRO A 122 4.03 18.59 3.07
C PRO A 122 3.94 19.91 3.84
N ALA A 123 3.56 21.00 3.17
CA ALA A 123 3.50 22.34 3.77
C ALA A 123 2.62 22.40 5.02
N SER A 124 1.44 21.76 4.99
CA SER A 124 0.53 21.66 6.14
C SER A 124 1.18 20.99 7.35
N LEU A 125 1.96 19.93 7.15
CA LEU A 125 2.69 19.28 8.24
C LEU A 125 3.80 20.18 8.80
N VAL A 126 4.47 20.97 7.95
CA VAL A 126 5.47 21.94 8.40
C VAL A 126 4.83 23.03 9.25
N GLU A 127 3.67 23.55 8.84
CA GLU A 127 2.91 24.55 9.61
C GLU A 127 2.44 24.00 10.96
N PHE A 128 1.91 22.78 10.97
CA PHE A 128 1.55 22.07 12.19
C PHE A 128 2.76 21.87 13.13
N ALA A 129 3.88 21.43 12.58
CA ALA A 129 5.10 21.25 13.35
C ALA A 129 5.58 22.57 13.98
N LYS A 130 5.55 23.69 13.23
CA LYS A 130 5.88 25.01 13.74
C LYS A 130 4.94 25.48 14.86
N ALA A 131 3.65 25.15 14.75
CA ALA A 131 2.65 25.54 15.76
C ALA A 131 2.67 24.65 17.01
N GLY A 132 3.02 23.37 16.86
CA GLY A 132 2.90 22.36 17.92
C GLY A 132 4.20 21.85 18.55
N LEU A 133 5.35 22.14 17.95
CA LEU A 133 6.67 21.71 18.44
C LEU A 133 7.44 22.94 18.98
N GLN A 134 8.17 22.70 20.05
CA GLN A 134 9.09 23.70 20.62
C GLN A 134 10.51 23.35 20.15
N ASP A 135 11.15 24.28 19.47
CA ASP A 135 12.52 24.15 18.94
C ASP A 135 12.82 22.79 18.27
N PRO A 136 12.09 22.44 17.20
CA PRO A 136 12.16 21.11 16.64
C PRO A 136 13.47 20.85 15.90
N LEU A 137 14.13 19.73 16.23
CA LEU A 137 15.25 19.21 15.48
C LEU A 137 14.73 18.39 14.27
N LEU A 138 15.06 18.82 13.06
CA LEU A 138 14.74 18.09 11.85
C LEU A 138 15.85 17.06 11.53
N ILE A 139 15.50 15.76 11.64
CA ILE A 139 16.37 14.65 11.25
C ILE A 139 15.86 14.11 9.91
N ARG A 140 16.66 14.24 8.86
CA ARG A 140 16.37 13.67 7.54
C ARG A 140 17.30 12.51 7.28
N LEU A 141 16.70 11.34 7.09
CA LEU A 141 17.40 10.18 6.60
C LEU A 141 17.52 10.30 5.08
N ASP A 142 18.71 10.06 4.57
CA ASP A 142 19.16 10.16 3.18
C ASP A 142 18.14 10.59 2.11
N VAL A 143 18.38 11.80 1.58
CA VAL A 143 17.57 12.40 0.51
C VAL A 143 17.86 11.73 -0.85
N GLU A 144 18.98 11.00 -0.98
CA GLU A 144 19.46 10.50 -2.27
C GLU A 144 18.80 9.19 -2.71
N GLN A 145 18.42 8.31 -1.80
CA GLN A 145 17.81 7.02 -2.14
C GLN A 145 16.29 7.02 -1.92
N LYS A 146 15.54 7.46 -2.91
CA LYS A 146 14.08 7.48 -2.85
C LYS A 146 13.43 6.09 -2.89
N ILE A 147 14.12 5.11 -3.46
CA ILE A 147 13.72 3.69 -3.52
C ILE A 147 14.94 2.80 -3.27
N SER A 148 14.70 1.61 -2.70
CA SER A 148 15.74 0.62 -2.38
C SER A 148 16.62 0.30 -3.59
N GLU A 149 17.91 0.07 -3.37
CA GLU A 149 18.85 -0.44 -4.39
C GLU A 149 18.56 -1.90 -4.79
N ASP A 150 17.84 -2.64 -3.94
CA ASP A 150 17.41 -4.01 -4.20
C ASP A 150 16.11 -4.09 -5.02
N LEU A 151 15.52 -2.93 -5.38
CA LEU A 151 14.28 -2.87 -6.13
C LEU A 151 14.54 -2.81 -7.64
N GLU A 152 14.12 -3.84 -8.33
CA GLU A 152 14.10 -3.92 -9.79
C GLU A 152 12.76 -3.41 -10.33
N THR A 153 12.79 -2.59 -11.40
CA THR A 153 11.58 -1.97 -11.95
C THR A 153 11.42 -2.21 -13.44
N ALA A 154 10.18 -2.47 -13.87
CA ALA A 154 9.81 -2.53 -15.28
C ALA A 154 8.48 -1.78 -15.53
N PHE A 155 8.44 -0.98 -16.58
CA PHE A 155 7.30 -0.21 -17.00
C PHE A 155 6.80 -0.75 -18.35
N LEU A 156 5.58 -1.28 -18.36
CA LEU A 156 5.00 -1.96 -19.51
C LEU A 156 3.94 -1.06 -20.15
N THR A 157 4.22 -0.60 -21.37
CA THR A 157 3.29 0.22 -22.13
C THR A 157 2.15 -0.65 -22.65
N VAL A 158 0.91 -0.20 -22.43
CA VAL A 158 -0.29 -0.96 -22.77
C VAL A 158 -1.41 -0.02 -23.24
N LYS A 159 -2.31 -0.52 -24.09
CA LYS A 159 -3.56 0.17 -24.37
C LYS A 159 -4.53 0.00 -23.20
N PRO A 160 -5.40 0.98 -22.90
CA PRO A 160 -6.36 0.87 -21.79
C PRO A 160 -7.20 -0.42 -21.84
N ALA A 161 -7.62 -0.86 -23.02
CA ALA A 161 -8.41 -2.07 -23.21
C ALA A 161 -7.62 -3.38 -23.00
N GLU A 162 -6.29 -3.33 -22.99
CA GLU A 162 -5.40 -4.50 -22.88
C GLU A 162 -4.83 -4.68 -21.46
N LYS A 163 -5.16 -3.80 -20.52
CA LYS A 163 -4.59 -3.84 -19.15
C LYS A 163 -4.83 -5.17 -18.44
N GLN A 164 -6.00 -5.78 -18.61
CA GLN A 164 -6.34 -7.07 -18.00
C GLN A 164 -5.46 -8.20 -18.58
N ALA A 165 -5.27 -8.19 -19.89
CA ALA A 165 -4.40 -9.15 -20.56
C ALA A 165 -2.94 -8.98 -20.15
N ALA A 166 -2.49 -7.72 -20.02
CA ALA A 166 -1.14 -7.41 -19.54
C ALA A 166 -0.92 -7.87 -18.11
N LEU A 167 -1.91 -7.71 -17.23
CA LEU A 167 -1.85 -8.22 -15.86
C LEU A 167 -1.69 -9.74 -15.84
N LEU A 168 -2.51 -10.45 -16.61
CA LEU A 168 -2.41 -11.93 -16.72
C LEU A 168 -1.08 -12.36 -17.30
N TYR A 169 -0.56 -11.65 -18.31
CA TYR A 169 0.77 -11.92 -18.86
C TYR A 169 1.87 -11.80 -17.80
N ILE A 170 1.85 -10.74 -16.99
CA ILE A 170 2.82 -10.56 -15.91
C ILE A 170 2.75 -11.73 -14.92
N LEU A 171 1.55 -12.14 -14.52
CA LEU A 171 1.35 -13.22 -13.56
C LEU A 171 1.74 -14.60 -14.12
N GLN A 172 1.42 -14.87 -15.39
CA GLN A 172 1.66 -16.16 -16.03
C GLN A 172 3.10 -16.34 -16.52
N GLU A 173 3.60 -15.36 -17.26
CA GLU A 173 4.86 -15.49 -17.99
C GLU A 173 6.06 -14.89 -17.26
N ILE A 174 5.84 -13.81 -16.50
CA ILE A 174 6.94 -13.12 -15.82
C ILE A 174 7.14 -13.68 -14.41
N ILE A 175 6.13 -13.58 -13.55
CA ILE A 175 6.20 -13.98 -12.13
C ILE A 175 6.00 -15.50 -12.00
N LYS A 176 5.21 -16.11 -12.88
CA LYS A 176 4.84 -17.52 -12.86
C LYS A 176 4.12 -17.91 -11.57
N VAL A 177 3.10 -17.11 -11.23
CA VAL A 177 2.25 -17.38 -10.07
C VAL A 177 1.53 -18.72 -10.27
N PRO A 178 1.60 -19.64 -9.30
CA PRO A 178 0.93 -20.93 -9.44
C PRO A 178 -0.59 -20.74 -9.45
N THR A 179 -1.26 -21.43 -10.37
CA THR A 179 -2.72 -21.53 -10.41
C THR A 179 -3.18 -22.65 -9.49
N SER A 180 -4.30 -22.45 -8.82
CA SER A 180 -4.96 -23.49 -8.03
C SER A 180 -5.52 -24.51 -9.03
N THR A 181 -4.96 -25.71 -9.10
CA THR A 181 -5.69 -26.83 -9.73
C THR A 181 -6.97 -27.06 -8.95
N PRO A 182 -8.16 -27.21 -9.58
CA PRO A 182 -9.35 -27.61 -8.86
C PRO A 182 -9.08 -28.94 -8.16
N ALA A 183 -8.90 -28.92 -6.83
CA ALA A 183 -8.89 -30.15 -6.08
C ALA A 183 -10.23 -30.84 -6.32
N PRO A 184 -10.28 -32.15 -6.59
CA PRO A 184 -11.54 -32.88 -6.64
C PRO A 184 -12.26 -32.64 -5.30
N ILE A 185 -13.54 -32.33 -5.36
CA ILE A 185 -14.39 -32.05 -4.19
C ILE A 185 -14.34 -33.27 -3.26
N SER A 186 -13.38 -33.31 -2.38
CA SER A 186 -13.35 -34.25 -1.28
C SER A 186 -14.07 -33.58 -0.12
N THR A 187 -15.24 -34.08 0.22
CA THR A 187 -16.13 -33.66 1.31
C THR A 187 -15.57 -33.94 2.71
N THR A 188 -14.27 -33.95 2.88
CA THR A 188 -13.63 -34.11 4.17
C THR A 188 -12.73 -32.92 4.42
N ASN A 189 -13.17 -32.00 5.28
CA ASN A 189 -12.34 -30.94 5.83
C ASN A 189 -11.06 -31.54 6.42
N PRO A 190 -9.85 -31.16 5.92
CA PRO A 190 -8.63 -31.59 6.57
C PRO A 190 -8.57 -30.94 7.95
N PRO A 191 -8.16 -31.67 9.00
CA PRO A 191 -8.07 -31.13 10.35
C PRO A 191 -7.09 -29.96 10.36
N TYR A 192 -7.50 -28.82 10.92
CA TYR A 192 -6.69 -27.63 11.20
C TYR A 192 -5.42 -28.05 11.94
N LYS A 193 -4.29 -28.21 11.24
CA LYS A 193 -2.99 -28.30 11.88
C LYS A 193 -2.64 -26.93 12.46
N LYS A 194 -2.83 -26.76 13.77
CA LYS A 194 -2.25 -25.65 14.53
C LYS A 194 -0.75 -25.65 14.31
N ARG A 195 -0.25 -24.79 13.44
CA ARG A 195 1.19 -24.59 13.23
C ARG A 195 1.80 -23.97 14.48
N LYS A 196 3.02 -24.38 14.80
CA LYS A 196 3.76 -23.90 15.97
C LYS A 196 4.04 -22.40 15.83
N ARG A 197 3.81 -21.66 16.92
CA ARG A 197 4.11 -20.23 17.06
C ARG A 197 5.62 -20.03 16.89
N GLY A 198 6.08 -19.42 15.78
CA GLY A 198 7.50 -19.12 15.54
C GLY A 198 8.06 -19.44 14.15
N GLU A 199 7.31 -20.07 13.24
CA GLU A 199 7.78 -20.25 11.87
C GLU A 199 7.63 -18.92 11.10
N THR A 200 8.77 -18.29 10.83
CA THR A 200 8.88 -17.15 9.91
C THR A 200 8.49 -17.67 8.53
N TYR A 201 7.39 -17.14 7.97
CA TYR A 201 6.99 -17.46 6.60
C TYR A 201 8.12 -17.03 5.65
N GLY A 202 8.81 -17.97 5.04
CA GLY A 202 9.75 -17.69 3.96
C GLY A 202 9.01 -16.94 2.84
N ILE A 203 9.60 -15.85 2.34
CA ILE A 203 9.01 -15.07 1.24
C ILE A 203 8.89 -15.98 0.02
N LYS A 204 7.66 -16.16 -0.44
CA LYS A 204 7.41 -16.94 -1.65
C LYS A 204 7.76 -16.08 -2.88
N PRO A 205 8.52 -16.58 -3.85
CA PRO A 205 8.97 -15.78 -5.00
C PRO A 205 7.84 -15.24 -5.87
N TYR A 206 6.64 -15.77 -5.72
CA TYR A 206 5.44 -15.38 -6.45
C TYR A 206 4.43 -14.56 -5.63
N SER A 207 4.73 -14.25 -4.35
CA SER A 207 3.85 -13.38 -3.55
C SER A 207 3.73 -12.00 -4.19
N THR A 208 2.52 -11.63 -4.57
CA THR A 208 2.26 -10.46 -5.41
C THR A 208 1.19 -9.56 -4.83
N LEU A 209 1.50 -8.25 -4.75
CA LEU A 209 0.55 -7.20 -4.38
C LEU A 209 0.17 -6.41 -5.62
N ILE A 210 -1.13 -6.29 -5.90
CA ILE A 210 -1.65 -5.56 -7.05
C ILE A 210 -2.37 -4.31 -6.58
N PHE A 211 -1.88 -3.14 -7.01
CA PHE A 211 -2.50 -1.86 -6.72
C PHE A 211 -3.45 -1.43 -7.84
N VAL A 212 -4.68 -1.13 -7.46
CA VAL A 212 -5.72 -0.57 -8.32
C VAL A 212 -6.32 0.70 -7.72
N SER A 213 -6.93 1.55 -8.54
CA SER A 213 -7.38 2.88 -8.14
C SER A 213 -8.67 2.89 -7.31
N THR A 214 -9.62 2.00 -7.61
CA THR A 214 -10.96 2.04 -7.05
C THR A 214 -11.39 0.70 -6.46
N LYS A 215 -12.32 0.73 -5.49
CA LYS A 215 -12.91 -0.50 -4.92
C LYS A 215 -13.58 -1.38 -5.99
N HIS A 216 -14.21 -0.78 -6.97
CA HIS A 216 -14.88 -1.50 -8.05
C HIS A 216 -13.89 -2.23 -8.95
N GLN A 217 -12.70 -1.63 -9.14
CA GLN A 217 -11.61 -2.28 -9.85
C GLN A 217 -11.03 -3.44 -9.03
N VAL A 218 -10.98 -3.32 -7.69
CA VAL A 218 -10.58 -4.43 -6.80
C VAL A 218 -11.52 -5.62 -7.01
N GLU A 219 -12.82 -5.40 -6.97
CA GLU A 219 -13.84 -6.45 -7.12
C GLU A 219 -13.76 -7.13 -8.50
N PHE A 220 -13.68 -6.32 -9.57
CA PHE A 220 -13.56 -6.82 -10.94
C PHE A 220 -12.29 -7.64 -11.16
N ILE A 221 -11.12 -7.10 -10.81
CA ILE A 221 -9.83 -7.80 -10.98
C ILE A 221 -9.78 -9.06 -10.12
N THR A 222 -10.28 -9.02 -8.90
CA THR A 222 -10.34 -10.20 -8.03
C THR A 222 -11.16 -11.33 -8.67
N LEU A 223 -12.36 -11.02 -9.20
CA LEU A 223 -13.20 -12.02 -9.84
C LEU A 223 -12.57 -12.55 -11.13
N LEU A 224 -11.97 -11.68 -11.95
CA LEU A 224 -11.25 -12.07 -13.16
C LEU A 224 -10.10 -13.05 -12.86
N LEU A 225 -9.27 -12.72 -11.87
CA LEU A 225 -8.14 -13.56 -11.46
C LEU A 225 -8.58 -14.89 -10.85
N ARG A 226 -9.65 -14.91 -10.06
CA ARG A 226 -10.25 -16.16 -9.56
C ARG A 226 -10.80 -17.03 -10.70
N THR A 227 -11.39 -16.40 -11.73
CA THR A 227 -11.83 -17.09 -12.94
C THR A 227 -10.66 -17.67 -13.73
N ALA A 228 -9.48 -17.04 -13.66
CA ALA A 228 -8.23 -17.58 -14.20
C ALA A 228 -7.53 -18.58 -13.25
N ASN A 229 -8.23 -19.09 -12.25
CA ASN A 229 -7.77 -20.09 -11.28
C ASN A 229 -6.63 -19.62 -10.36
N TYR A 230 -6.48 -18.33 -10.09
CA TYR A 230 -5.56 -17.83 -9.07
C TYR A 230 -6.22 -17.80 -7.68
N SER A 231 -5.42 -18.09 -6.65
CA SER A 231 -5.81 -17.86 -5.26
C SER A 231 -5.60 -16.38 -4.93
N VAL A 232 -6.70 -15.63 -4.71
CA VAL A 232 -6.69 -14.17 -4.60
C VAL A 232 -7.46 -13.70 -3.37
N SER A 233 -6.78 -12.91 -2.55
CA SER A 233 -7.36 -12.07 -1.49
C SER A 233 -7.49 -10.62 -1.97
N HIS A 234 -8.37 -9.86 -1.33
CA HIS A 234 -8.58 -8.46 -1.69
C HIS A 234 -8.92 -7.60 -0.49
N VAL A 235 -8.52 -6.31 -0.54
CA VAL A 235 -8.83 -5.35 0.53
C VAL A 235 -9.08 -3.95 -0.06
N TYR A 236 -10.19 -3.32 0.35
CA TYR A 236 -10.53 -1.93 0.06
C TYR A 236 -11.15 -1.22 1.27
N GLY A 237 -11.23 0.11 1.24
CA GLY A 237 -11.56 0.92 2.43
C GLY A 237 -12.91 0.62 3.08
N SER A 238 -13.96 0.32 2.30
CA SER A 238 -15.31 0.01 2.80
C SER A 238 -15.57 -1.48 3.03
N LEU A 239 -14.53 -2.34 2.95
CA LEU A 239 -14.65 -3.76 3.26
C LEU A 239 -14.90 -3.94 4.76
N ASP A 240 -15.82 -4.86 5.11
CA ASP A 240 -16.08 -5.23 6.48
C ASP A 240 -14.81 -5.67 7.22
N GLN A 241 -14.70 -5.33 8.52
CA GLN A 241 -13.48 -5.58 9.30
C GLN A 241 -13.14 -7.06 9.46
N LEU A 242 -14.16 -7.92 9.58
CA LEU A 242 -13.94 -9.36 9.65
C LEU A 242 -13.41 -9.89 8.33
N ALA A 243 -14.08 -9.58 7.22
CA ALA A 243 -13.65 -9.96 5.88
C ALA A 243 -12.25 -9.41 5.53
N ARG A 244 -11.95 -8.17 5.96
CA ARG A 244 -10.61 -7.57 5.80
C ARG A 244 -9.54 -8.38 6.53
N LYS A 245 -9.80 -8.76 7.80
CA LYS A 245 -8.88 -9.57 8.60
C LYS A 245 -8.65 -10.94 7.98
N GLU A 246 -9.71 -11.62 7.54
CA GLU A 246 -9.64 -12.93 6.89
C GLU A 246 -8.83 -12.89 5.59
N ASN A 247 -9.07 -11.90 4.72
CA ASN A 247 -8.32 -11.73 3.47
C ASN A 247 -6.82 -11.47 3.72
N ILE A 248 -6.49 -10.63 4.70
CA ILE A 248 -5.10 -10.35 5.07
C ILE A 248 -4.43 -11.60 5.63
N GLU A 249 -5.10 -12.36 6.49
CA GLU A 249 -4.55 -13.57 7.09
C GLU A 249 -4.36 -14.68 6.06
N SER A 250 -5.31 -14.88 5.15
CA SER A 250 -5.20 -15.82 4.02
C SER A 250 -4.00 -15.48 3.13
N PHE A 251 -3.73 -14.19 2.89
CA PHE A 251 -2.55 -13.78 2.15
C PHE A 251 -1.25 -13.98 2.96
N ARG A 252 -1.25 -13.67 4.26
CA ARG A 252 -0.10 -13.88 5.16
C ARG A 252 0.26 -15.35 5.34
N SER A 253 -0.75 -16.21 5.47
CA SER A 253 -0.57 -17.66 5.58
C SER A 253 -0.09 -18.29 4.27
N GLY A 254 -0.20 -17.53 3.17
CA GLY A 254 0.14 -18.00 1.82
C GLY A 254 -0.90 -18.94 1.22
N GLU A 255 -2.12 -18.96 1.75
CA GLU A 255 -3.29 -19.57 1.10
C GLU A 255 -3.63 -18.83 -0.19
N SER A 256 -3.54 -17.50 -0.17
CA SER A 256 -3.59 -16.71 -1.39
C SER A 256 -2.21 -16.20 -1.79
N SER A 257 -1.92 -16.27 -3.08
CA SER A 257 -0.65 -15.83 -3.67
C SER A 257 -0.69 -14.37 -4.10
N ILE A 258 -1.88 -13.83 -4.27
CA ILE A 258 -2.14 -12.49 -4.79
C ILE A 258 -3.03 -11.75 -3.81
N LEU A 259 -2.68 -10.47 -3.56
CA LEU A 259 -3.53 -9.54 -2.81
C LEU A 259 -3.83 -8.31 -3.68
N VAL A 260 -5.11 -8.05 -3.95
CA VAL A 260 -5.56 -6.87 -4.72
C VAL A 260 -6.02 -5.79 -3.76
N VAL A 261 -5.45 -4.58 -3.88
CA VAL A 261 -5.71 -3.50 -2.92
C VAL A 261 -5.85 -2.13 -3.59
N THR A 262 -6.50 -1.20 -2.90
CA THR A 262 -6.39 0.23 -3.17
C THR A 262 -5.30 0.86 -2.29
N ASP A 263 -4.78 2.03 -2.68
CA ASP A 263 -3.78 2.77 -1.87
C ASP A 263 -4.25 3.01 -0.44
N VAL A 264 -5.48 3.47 -0.28
CA VAL A 264 -6.07 3.74 1.04
C VAL A 264 -6.11 2.49 1.90
N ALA A 265 -6.48 1.36 1.31
CA ALA A 265 -6.61 0.11 2.04
C ALA A 265 -5.27 -0.57 2.34
N ALA A 266 -4.26 -0.39 1.49
CA ALA A 266 -2.92 -0.94 1.68
C ALA A 266 -2.12 -0.24 2.78
N ARG A 267 -2.56 0.96 3.17
CA ARG A 267 -1.94 1.73 4.25
C ARG A 267 -2.25 1.12 5.60
N GLY A 268 -1.27 1.08 6.48
CA GLY A 268 -1.43 0.53 7.82
C GLY A 268 -1.68 -0.98 7.87
N ILE A 269 -1.69 -1.69 6.73
CA ILE A 269 -1.72 -3.15 6.75
C ILE A 269 -0.29 -3.66 6.97
N ASP A 270 -0.15 -4.52 7.97
CA ASP A 270 1.07 -5.30 8.17
C ASP A 270 1.13 -6.42 7.10
N ILE A 271 1.64 -6.07 5.94
CA ILE A 271 1.91 -7.01 4.86
C ILE A 271 3.36 -7.45 5.00
N PRO A 272 3.65 -8.77 4.97
CA PRO A 272 5.03 -9.25 4.97
C PRO A 272 5.78 -8.68 3.78
N ILE A 273 7.11 -8.71 3.81
CA ILE A 273 7.93 -8.34 2.67
C ILE A 273 7.52 -9.21 1.48
N LEU A 274 7.30 -8.60 0.32
CA LEU A 274 6.80 -9.27 -0.87
C LEU A 274 7.89 -9.36 -1.93
N SER A 275 7.75 -10.36 -2.80
CA SER A 275 8.64 -10.47 -3.95
C SER A 275 8.23 -9.54 -5.10
N ASN A 276 6.91 -9.30 -5.26
CA ASN A 276 6.40 -8.59 -6.42
C ASN A 276 5.33 -7.56 -6.05
N VAL A 277 5.43 -6.39 -6.67
CA VAL A 277 4.39 -5.35 -6.66
C VAL A 277 3.97 -5.06 -8.10
N ILE A 278 2.67 -5.02 -8.37
CA ILE A 278 2.13 -4.63 -9.67
C ILE A 278 1.29 -3.36 -9.49
N ASN A 279 1.69 -2.28 -10.15
CA ASN A 279 0.88 -1.09 -10.32
C ASN A 279 -0.02 -1.29 -11.55
N TYR A 280 -1.18 -1.93 -11.37
CA TYR A 280 -2.18 -2.09 -12.42
C TYR A 280 -2.72 -0.74 -12.89
N ASP A 281 -3.03 0.13 -11.93
CA ASP A 281 -3.25 1.55 -12.20
C ASP A 281 -2.03 2.35 -11.78
N PHE A 282 -1.56 3.18 -12.71
CA PHE A 282 -0.38 4.00 -12.48
C PHE A 282 -0.63 4.99 -11.33
N PRO A 283 0.31 5.14 -10.39
CA PRO A 283 0.13 6.05 -9.25
C PRO A 283 -0.03 7.50 -9.71
N SER A 284 -0.91 8.25 -9.05
CA SER A 284 -1.20 9.66 -9.39
C SER A 284 -0.06 10.62 -9.07
N GLU A 285 0.85 10.20 -8.18
CA GLU A 285 2.00 10.98 -7.72
C GLU A 285 3.23 10.07 -7.52
N PRO A 286 4.45 10.61 -7.72
CA PRO A 286 5.69 9.86 -7.49
C PRO A 286 5.83 9.31 -6.05
N LYS A 287 5.34 10.03 -5.06
CA LYS A 287 5.37 9.59 -3.66
C LYS A 287 4.53 8.33 -3.43
N ILE A 288 3.35 8.25 -4.07
CA ILE A 288 2.51 7.06 -4.02
C ILE A 288 3.22 5.86 -4.63
N PHE A 289 3.95 6.06 -5.74
CA PHE A 289 4.80 5.02 -6.31
C PHE A 289 5.78 4.46 -5.27
N VAL A 290 6.53 5.35 -4.60
CA VAL A 290 7.50 4.94 -3.57
C VAL A 290 6.83 4.15 -2.43
N HIS A 291 5.68 4.59 -1.96
CA HIS A 291 4.93 3.88 -0.91
C HIS A 291 4.42 2.51 -1.34
N ARG A 292 4.00 2.35 -2.60
CA ARG A 292 3.56 1.08 -3.16
C ARG A 292 4.73 0.10 -3.29
N VAL A 293 5.81 0.52 -3.95
CA VAL A 293 6.97 -0.33 -4.19
C VAL A 293 7.75 -0.60 -2.92
N GLY A 294 7.66 0.28 -1.93
CA GLY A 294 8.21 0.07 -0.59
C GLY A 294 7.54 -1.09 0.18
N ARG A 295 6.69 -1.92 -0.42
CA ARG A 295 6.22 -3.21 0.13
C ARG A 295 7.10 -4.38 -0.29
N THR A 296 8.04 -4.14 -1.19
CA THR A 296 9.05 -5.11 -1.64
C THR A 296 10.45 -4.53 -1.48
N ALA A 297 11.47 -5.31 -1.74
CA ALA A 297 12.88 -4.93 -1.68
C ALA A 297 13.30 -4.29 -0.34
N ARG A 298 12.94 -4.94 0.78
CA ARG A 298 13.27 -4.50 2.13
C ARG A 298 14.17 -5.51 2.84
N ALA A 299 14.90 -5.05 3.85
CA ALA A 299 15.78 -5.87 4.70
C ALA A 299 16.79 -6.70 3.89
N GLY A 300 17.39 -6.12 2.83
CA GLY A 300 18.39 -6.77 1.99
C GLY A 300 17.84 -7.85 1.05
N GLN A 301 16.52 -7.89 0.87
CA GLN A 301 15.90 -8.81 -0.09
C GLN A 301 15.56 -8.10 -1.39
N ARG A 302 15.86 -8.75 -2.51
CA ARG A 302 15.50 -8.25 -3.84
C ARG A 302 14.00 -8.35 -4.10
N GLY A 303 13.47 -7.41 -4.87
CA GLY A 303 12.07 -7.40 -5.24
C GLY A 303 11.81 -6.71 -6.57
N TRP A 304 10.66 -7.01 -7.16
CA TRP A 304 10.24 -6.47 -8.45
C TRP A 304 9.01 -5.56 -8.34
N ALA A 305 9.03 -4.47 -9.08
CA ALA A 305 7.87 -3.63 -9.31
C ALA A 305 7.56 -3.51 -10.80
N TYR A 306 6.40 -4.01 -11.19
CA TYR A 306 5.88 -3.90 -12.56
C TYR A 306 4.81 -2.83 -12.60
N SER A 307 4.86 -1.92 -13.58
CA SER A 307 3.88 -0.84 -13.72
C SER A 307 3.30 -0.85 -15.12
N LEU A 308 1.97 -0.91 -15.23
CA LEU A 308 1.28 -0.71 -16.49
C LEU A 308 1.17 0.79 -16.78
N VAL A 309 1.60 1.19 -17.97
CA VAL A 309 1.63 2.60 -18.39
C VAL A 309 0.80 2.76 -19.66
N THR A 310 -0.30 3.49 -19.56
CA THR A 310 -1.08 3.88 -20.74
C THR A 310 -0.62 5.23 -21.28
N VAL A 311 -1.05 5.60 -22.49
CA VAL A 311 -0.78 6.93 -23.05
C VAL A 311 -1.27 8.05 -22.12
N HIS A 312 -2.36 7.82 -21.38
CA HIS A 312 -2.90 8.78 -20.42
C HIS A 312 -2.02 8.91 -19.16
N ASP A 313 -1.20 7.91 -18.86
CA ASP A 313 -0.29 7.88 -17.71
C ASP A 313 1.11 8.43 -18.06
N ALA A 314 1.40 8.68 -19.35
CA ALA A 314 2.72 9.18 -19.77
C ALA A 314 3.16 10.47 -19.06
N PRO A 315 2.29 11.47 -18.79
CA PRO A 315 2.69 12.64 -18.00
C PRO A 315 3.09 12.28 -16.55
N LEU A 316 2.40 11.34 -15.92
CA LEU A 316 2.72 10.86 -14.58
C LEU A 316 4.03 10.07 -14.55
N PHE A 317 4.28 9.28 -15.60
CA PHE A 317 5.55 8.59 -15.77
C PHE A 317 6.71 9.56 -15.94
N CYS A 318 6.57 10.62 -16.77
CA CYS A 318 7.58 11.67 -16.91
C CYS A 318 7.88 12.39 -15.59
N GLU A 319 6.85 12.64 -14.78
CA GLU A 319 7.01 13.21 -13.44
C GLU A 319 7.76 12.26 -12.50
N LEU A 320 7.45 10.96 -12.57
CA LEU A 320 8.16 9.92 -11.80
C LEU A 320 9.64 9.83 -12.21
N VAL A 321 9.94 9.88 -13.52
CA VAL A 321 11.31 9.91 -14.04
C VAL A 321 12.08 11.09 -13.47
N ALA A 322 11.51 12.29 -13.54
CA ALA A 322 12.11 13.51 -13.00
C ALA A 322 12.30 13.42 -11.48
N PHE A 323 11.32 12.87 -10.78
CA PHE A 323 11.38 12.68 -9.33
C PHE A 323 12.48 11.69 -8.93
N LEU A 324 12.59 10.53 -9.59
CA LEU A 324 13.57 9.50 -9.25
C LEU A 324 14.99 9.87 -9.72
N GLY A 325 15.12 10.74 -10.74
CA GLY A 325 16.40 11.09 -11.35
C GLY A 325 17.06 9.92 -12.08
N ARG A 326 16.28 8.92 -12.52
CA ARG A 326 16.77 7.71 -13.19
C ARG A 326 16.62 7.81 -14.70
N ARG A 327 17.51 7.13 -15.41
CA ARG A 327 17.50 7.07 -16.88
C ARG A 327 16.37 6.13 -17.36
N VAL A 328 15.62 6.58 -18.37
CA VAL A 328 14.68 5.73 -19.11
C VAL A 328 15.46 4.92 -20.16
N VAL A 329 15.22 3.63 -20.18
CA VAL A 329 15.85 2.68 -21.11
C VAL A 329 14.76 1.92 -21.86
N MET A 330 14.86 1.94 -23.20
CA MET A 330 13.92 1.27 -24.10
C MET A 330 14.61 0.19 -24.90
N HIS A 331 13.87 -0.43 -25.84
CA HIS A 331 14.35 -1.50 -26.71
C HIS A 331 15.69 -1.15 -27.37
N GLY A 332 16.58 -2.15 -27.52
CA GLY A 332 17.90 -1.99 -28.15
C GLY A 332 19.03 -1.54 -27.26
N ALA A 333 18.78 -1.25 -25.98
CA ALA A 333 19.84 -0.95 -25.04
C ALA A 333 20.76 -2.16 -24.81
N LYS A 334 22.07 -1.95 -24.91
CA LYS A 334 23.06 -3.04 -24.76
C LYS A 334 23.14 -3.58 -23.34
N GLU A 335 22.97 -2.70 -22.34
CA GLU A 335 23.01 -3.04 -20.92
C GLU A 335 21.89 -2.31 -20.20
N VAL A 336 21.12 -3.05 -19.41
CA VAL A 336 20.02 -2.53 -18.58
C VAL A 336 20.22 -2.97 -17.14
N ASN A 337 20.32 -1.99 -16.25
CA ASN A 337 20.33 -2.25 -14.81
C ASN A 337 18.96 -1.91 -14.22
N TYR A 338 18.12 -2.92 -14.01
CA TYR A 338 16.72 -2.75 -13.55
C TYR A 338 16.60 -2.11 -12.16
N THR A 339 17.68 -2.04 -11.38
CA THR A 339 17.70 -1.33 -10.09
C THR A 339 18.04 0.15 -10.23
N LYS A 340 18.70 0.56 -11.33
CA LYS A 340 19.13 1.95 -11.57
C LYS A 340 18.42 2.61 -12.75
N ASP A 341 18.02 1.82 -13.75
CA ASP A 341 17.33 2.29 -14.95
C ASP A 341 15.82 2.03 -14.86
N LEU A 342 15.03 2.82 -15.58
CA LEU A 342 13.61 2.62 -15.76
C LEU A 342 13.35 1.98 -17.12
N ALA A 343 13.21 0.65 -17.15
CA ALA A 343 12.98 -0.10 -18.38
C ALA A 343 11.54 0.10 -18.87
N LEU A 344 11.36 0.79 -20.01
CA LEU A 344 10.07 1.11 -20.62
C LEU A 344 9.92 0.40 -21.95
N GLY A 345 8.74 -0.16 -22.23
CA GLY A 345 8.39 -0.77 -23.50
C GLY A 345 7.18 -1.68 -23.41
N SER A 346 6.73 -2.22 -24.54
CA SER A 346 5.51 -3.01 -24.66
C SER A 346 5.71 -4.48 -24.31
N ILE A 347 4.60 -5.22 -24.21
CA ILE A 347 4.55 -6.68 -24.13
C ILE A 347 4.57 -7.25 -25.55
N PRO A 348 5.18 -8.45 -25.80
CA PRO A 348 5.12 -9.10 -27.09
C PRO A 348 3.69 -9.23 -27.60
N ARG A 349 3.45 -8.75 -28.83
CA ARG A 349 2.10 -8.55 -29.35
C ARG A 349 1.29 -9.83 -29.44
N MET A 350 1.89 -10.91 -29.94
CA MET A 350 1.21 -12.20 -30.12
C MET A 350 0.74 -12.79 -28.78
N ASP A 351 1.56 -12.69 -27.72
CA ASP A 351 1.19 -13.21 -26.40
C ASP A 351 0.07 -12.38 -25.79
N LEU A 352 0.15 -11.06 -25.93
CA LEU A 352 -0.86 -10.15 -25.41
C LEU A 352 -2.22 -10.34 -26.09
N GLU A 353 -2.25 -10.53 -27.42
CA GLU A 353 -3.48 -10.77 -28.18
C GLU A 353 -4.16 -12.08 -27.78
N ARG A 354 -3.40 -13.17 -27.67
CA ARG A 354 -3.92 -14.47 -27.21
C ARG A 354 -4.61 -14.37 -25.85
N ILE A 355 -3.98 -13.66 -24.91
CA ILE A 355 -4.55 -13.47 -23.57
C ILE A 355 -5.74 -12.51 -23.62
N ALA A 356 -5.68 -11.47 -24.44
CA ALA A 356 -6.78 -10.51 -24.59
C ALA A 356 -8.05 -11.16 -25.16
N GLU A 357 -7.92 -12.05 -26.13
CA GLU A 357 -9.04 -12.84 -26.66
C GLU A 357 -9.68 -13.70 -25.57
N TRP A 358 -8.87 -14.35 -24.74
CA TRP A 358 -9.37 -15.11 -23.59
C TRP A 358 -10.12 -14.23 -22.62
N VAL A 359 -9.58 -13.05 -22.27
CA VAL A 359 -10.23 -12.09 -21.35
C VAL A 359 -11.58 -11.64 -21.88
N VAL A 360 -11.65 -11.23 -23.17
CA VAL A 360 -12.90 -10.79 -23.80
C VAL A 360 -13.94 -11.90 -23.72
N ARG A 361 -13.58 -13.11 -24.15
CA ARG A 361 -14.50 -14.26 -24.13
C ARG A 361 -15.05 -14.53 -22.73
N VAL A 362 -14.16 -14.63 -21.72
CA VAL A 362 -14.55 -14.95 -20.34
C VAL A 362 -15.42 -13.86 -19.72
N VAL A 363 -15.11 -12.61 -20.00
CA VAL A 363 -15.92 -11.49 -19.50
C VAL A 363 -17.30 -11.44 -20.15
N ASP A 364 -17.40 -11.76 -21.44
CA ASP A 364 -18.68 -11.74 -22.16
C ASP A 364 -19.55 -12.97 -21.83
N GLU A 365 -18.93 -14.13 -21.53
CA GLU A 365 -19.63 -15.35 -21.08
C GLU A 365 -20.21 -15.23 -19.66
N LYS A 366 -19.61 -14.41 -18.79
CA LYS A 366 -20.00 -14.29 -17.38
C LYS A 366 -20.67 -12.93 -17.08
N SER A 367 -21.97 -12.95 -16.82
CA SER A 367 -22.77 -11.75 -16.53
C SER A 367 -22.20 -10.93 -15.36
N ASP A 368 -21.71 -11.59 -14.31
CA ASP A 368 -21.15 -10.93 -13.13
C ASP A 368 -19.86 -10.16 -13.47
N LEU A 369 -18.98 -10.74 -14.30
CA LEU A 369 -17.78 -10.06 -14.77
C LEU A 369 -18.12 -8.86 -15.66
N THR A 370 -19.09 -9.01 -16.56
CA THR A 370 -19.58 -7.90 -17.39
C THR A 370 -20.16 -6.76 -16.54
N ALA A 371 -20.98 -7.09 -15.53
CA ALA A 371 -21.55 -6.11 -14.62
C ALA A 371 -20.45 -5.34 -13.86
N LEU A 372 -19.51 -6.07 -13.25
CA LEU A 372 -18.39 -5.47 -12.52
C LEU A 372 -17.47 -4.65 -13.42
N ARG A 373 -17.17 -5.09 -14.66
CA ARG A 373 -16.41 -4.32 -15.64
C ARG A 373 -17.06 -2.97 -15.91
N ASN A 374 -18.38 -2.95 -16.09
CA ASN A 374 -19.12 -1.73 -16.38
C ASN A 374 -19.11 -0.76 -15.19
N VAL A 375 -19.23 -1.27 -13.97
CA VAL A 375 -19.15 -0.45 -12.75
C VAL A 375 -17.72 0.06 -12.53
N ALA A 376 -16.71 -0.77 -12.71
CA ALA A 376 -15.30 -0.40 -12.62
C ALA A 376 -14.95 0.70 -13.62
N ALA A 377 -15.40 0.57 -14.90
CA ALA A 377 -15.16 1.58 -15.93
C ALA A 377 -15.78 2.95 -15.59
N LYS A 378 -16.96 2.98 -14.94
CA LYS A 378 -17.56 4.23 -14.44
C LYS A 378 -16.73 4.83 -13.31
N GLY A 379 -16.28 3.98 -12.38
CA GLY A 379 -15.39 4.38 -11.29
C GLY A 379 -14.08 4.96 -11.79
N ASP A 380 -13.45 4.34 -12.78
CA ASP A 380 -12.20 4.80 -13.38
C ASP A 380 -12.37 6.17 -14.08
N LYS A 381 -13.47 6.36 -14.82
CA LYS A 381 -13.78 7.68 -15.42
C LYS A 381 -13.89 8.78 -14.37
N LEU A 382 -14.49 8.49 -13.22
CA LEU A 382 -14.59 9.44 -12.13
C LEU A 382 -13.22 9.70 -11.48
N TYR A 383 -12.47 8.64 -11.20
CA TYR A 383 -11.11 8.74 -10.65
C TYR A 383 -10.18 9.55 -11.58
N MET A 384 -10.22 9.33 -12.90
CA MET A 384 -9.41 10.09 -13.85
C MET A 384 -9.69 11.60 -13.81
N LYS A 385 -10.94 12.01 -13.50
CA LYS A 385 -11.28 13.43 -13.32
C LYS A 385 -10.70 14.05 -12.03
N THR A 386 -10.42 13.24 -11.02
CA THR A 386 -9.82 13.71 -9.76
C THR A 386 -8.29 13.83 -9.84
N ARG A 387 -7.66 13.28 -10.89
CA ARG A 387 -6.22 13.45 -11.12
C ARG A 387 -5.91 14.92 -11.44
N GLY A 388 -4.99 15.51 -10.72
CA GLY A 388 -4.58 16.90 -10.93
C GLY A 388 -4.02 17.15 -12.34
N THR A 389 -4.19 18.36 -12.84
CA THR A 389 -3.61 18.81 -14.11
C THR A 389 -2.09 18.92 -13.97
N LYS A 390 -1.36 18.45 -14.99
CA LYS A 390 0.10 18.50 -15.03
C LYS A 390 0.59 19.73 -15.79
N SER A 391 1.81 20.19 -15.50
CA SER A 391 2.40 21.34 -16.15
C SER A 391 2.53 21.13 -17.69
N GLY A 392 2.43 22.20 -18.44
CA GLY A 392 2.55 22.13 -19.91
C GLY A 392 3.87 21.55 -20.40
N GLU A 393 4.95 21.74 -19.64
CA GLU A 393 6.27 21.16 -19.94
C GLU A 393 6.27 19.64 -19.81
N ILE A 394 5.69 19.11 -18.74
CA ILE A 394 5.55 17.65 -18.52
C ILE A 394 4.70 17.03 -19.62
N VAL A 395 3.59 17.69 -20.01
CA VAL A 395 2.72 17.21 -21.09
C VAL A 395 3.46 17.19 -22.44
N LYS A 396 4.33 18.18 -22.73
CA LYS A 396 5.17 18.16 -23.95
C LYS A 396 6.16 17.00 -23.94
N LYS A 397 6.86 16.78 -22.83
CA LYS A 397 7.78 15.64 -22.65
C LYS A 397 7.07 14.30 -22.82
N ALA A 398 5.89 14.16 -22.25
CA ALA A 398 5.07 12.95 -22.38
C ALA A 398 4.63 12.68 -23.81
N LYS A 399 4.21 13.71 -24.55
CA LYS A 399 3.87 13.56 -25.99
C LYS A 399 5.07 13.13 -26.82
N ALA A 400 6.25 13.71 -26.58
CA ALA A 400 7.47 13.32 -27.26
C ALA A 400 7.83 11.85 -26.96
N LEU A 401 7.77 11.44 -25.68
CA LEU A 401 8.02 10.06 -25.25
C LEU A 401 7.09 9.03 -25.91
N VAL A 402 5.81 9.33 -26.01
CA VAL A 402 4.82 8.44 -26.66
C VAL A 402 5.05 8.31 -28.17
N GLN A 403 5.64 9.33 -28.79
CA GLN A 403 5.98 9.32 -30.23
C GLN A 403 7.31 8.60 -30.52
N GLU A 404 8.13 8.31 -29.53
CA GLU A 404 9.33 7.53 -29.72
C GLU A 404 9.00 6.08 -30.10
N ASP A 405 9.71 5.51 -31.04
CA ASP A 405 9.52 4.12 -31.48
C ASP A 405 9.61 3.13 -30.32
N GLY A 406 10.48 3.41 -29.36
CA GLY A 406 10.68 2.60 -28.16
C GLY A 406 9.44 2.40 -27.31
N TRP A 407 8.44 3.30 -27.36
CA TRP A 407 7.17 3.17 -26.66
C TRP A 407 6.39 1.91 -27.05
N ASN A 408 6.40 1.59 -28.36
CA ASN A 408 5.66 0.45 -28.89
C ASN A 408 6.50 -0.82 -29.06
N LEU A 409 7.82 -0.71 -28.91
CA LEU A 409 8.73 -1.85 -28.99
C LEU A 409 8.74 -2.65 -27.69
N VAL A 410 9.13 -3.93 -27.80
CA VAL A 410 9.15 -4.84 -26.65
C VAL A 410 10.08 -4.34 -25.55
N ASN A 411 9.61 -4.39 -24.32
CA ASN A 411 10.37 -4.00 -23.14
C ASN A 411 11.70 -4.80 -23.07
N PRO A 412 12.83 -4.15 -22.75
CA PRO A 412 14.12 -4.83 -22.62
C PRO A 412 14.09 -6.10 -21.76
N LEU A 413 13.31 -6.11 -20.67
CA LEU A 413 13.11 -7.25 -19.80
C LEU A 413 12.59 -8.50 -20.56
N LEU A 414 11.72 -8.29 -21.53
CA LEU A 414 11.06 -9.36 -22.29
C LEU A 414 11.87 -9.75 -23.51
N GLY A 415 12.64 -8.84 -24.11
CA GLY A 415 13.51 -9.12 -25.25
C GLY A 415 14.64 -10.10 -24.94
N ILE A 416 15.18 -10.06 -23.73
CA ILE A 416 16.22 -11.00 -23.26
C ILE A 416 15.66 -12.43 -23.13
N ARG A 417 14.38 -12.59 -22.83
CA ARG A 417 13.72 -13.92 -22.70
C ARG A 417 13.44 -14.58 -24.04
N LEU A 418 13.19 -13.78 -25.09
CA LEU A 418 12.96 -14.31 -26.44
C LEU A 418 14.23 -14.88 -27.08
N ASN A 419 15.41 -14.48 -26.62
CA ASN A 419 16.71 -14.91 -27.14
C ASN A 419 17.36 -16.08 -26.35
N LYS A 420 16.73 -16.60 -25.29
CA LYS A 420 17.19 -17.82 -24.63
C LYS A 420 16.52 -19.02 -25.31
N PRO A 421 17.27 -19.93 -25.97
CA PRO A 421 16.73 -21.20 -26.40
C PRO A 421 16.26 -22.00 -25.17
N ASN A 422 15.12 -22.66 -25.29
CA ASN A 422 14.54 -23.54 -24.28
C ASN A 422 15.49 -24.63 -23.83
#